data_832f20a09f813c65c2cf44526f800eab
#
_entry.id   832f20a09f813c65c2cf44526f800eab
#
_cell.length_a   1.000
_cell.length_b   1.000
_cell.length_c   1.000
_cell.angle_alpha   90.00
_cell.angle_beta   90.00
_cell.angle_gamma   90.00
#
_symmetry.space_group_name_H-M   'P 1'
#
loop_
_entity.id
_entity.type
_entity.pdbx_description
1 polymer ?
#
loop_
_entity_poly.entity_id
_entity_poly.type
_entity_poly.pdbx_seq_one_letter_code
_entity_poly.pdbx_strand_id
1 'polypeptide(L)'
;MAGGAVPVPTPGMPGPLQPKPEDLNHPCQEQLPELKYCINDNPPWPEAIALGFQHYLVMLGSSIMIPSILVPMMGGSDADKSRVIQTILFVSGINTLLQTTFGARLPTVVGGSFAFIIPTITIINSDNLISIPDDSERFLHTMRAVQGAIITSSCIHIVLGFSGLWGILARFLSPVVIAPTIIVVGLGLYEYGFPMVGKCVEIGIPQLLVVLIFSQYLKHIRVRHQPVFELFPVMIGTAVTWAYAHLLTMSGAYEHATSKGKNHCRTDRAHIIGTTPWIRIPWPLQWGGPTFDADHTFGILAGAIATLIESTSQFYAVSRLSGATPPPPYVISRGIGWEGIGILLDGMFGTAAGSTISSETIGLIGMTRVGSRRVVQISAGFMISLSLLGKFGGIFASMPIPMVGAVFCVMFAYLGAAGISSLQFCNMNLQRNIFIIGFSVFMAFSVPQYFKQYTLTAGHGPSHSRAHWFNDIINVMFSSSAVIVMMIAATLDQTLKASRKDRGLLWWDKFSTFGSDPRNLEFYKLPMGLNKFFPPT
;
A
#
# COMPACT_ATOMS: atom_id res chain seq x y z
N MET A 1 -0.76 -25.95 -68.67
CA MET A 1 -1.71 -26.61 -67.81
C MET A 1 -0.91 -27.37 -66.76
N ALA A 2 -0.75 -26.79 -65.60
CA ALA A 2 -0.09 -27.40 -64.46
C ALA A 2 -1.12 -27.53 -63.34
N GLY A 3 -1.56 -28.78 -63.07
CA GLY A 3 -2.48 -29.08 -62.03
C GLY A 3 -1.81 -29.00 -60.66
N GLY A 4 -2.29 -28.10 -59.80
CA GLY A 4 -1.88 -28.02 -58.42
C GLY A 4 -2.46 -29.18 -57.63
N ALA A 5 -1.58 -30.01 -57.06
CA ALA A 5 -1.97 -31.06 -56.13
C ALA A 5 -2.35 -30.41 -54.77
N VAL A 6 -3.57 -30.64 -54.35
CA VAL A 6 -4.05 -30.37 -53.01
C VAL A 6 -3.31 -31.29 -52.02
N PRO A 7 -2.68 -30.79 -50.94
CA PRO A 7 -2.05 -31.68 -49.98
C PRO A 7 -3.12 -32.47 -49.22
N VAL A 8 -3.03 -33.79 -49.26
CA VAL A 8 -3.82 -34.72 -48.47
C VAL A 8 -3.44 -34.51 -47.00
N PRO A 9 -4.41 -34.39 -46.08
CA PRO A 9 -4.12 -34.31 -44.65
C PRO A 9 -3.53 -35.64 -44.17
N THR A 10 -2.32 -35.60 -43.62
CA THR A 10 -1.71 -36.73 -42.92
C THR A 10 -2.53 -37.07 -41.67
N PRO A 11 -3.02 -38.30 -41.52
CA PRO A 11 -3.69 -38.71 -40.30
C PRO A 11 -2.64 -38.89 -39.19
N GLY A 12 -2.77 -38.13 -38.09
CA GLY A 12 -2.10 -38.49 -36.86
C GLY A 12 -1.16 -37.49 -36.21
N MET A 13 -1.33 -36.19 -36.44
CA MET A 13 -0.83 -35.25 -35.41
C MET A 13 -1.97 -35.06 -34.40
N PRO A 14 -1.76 -35.43 -33.13
CA PRO A 14 -2.69 -35.01 -32.07
C PRO A 14 -2.71 -33.47 -32.08
N GLY A 15 -3.90 -32.89 -32.19
CA GLY A 15 -4.11 -31.48 -31.99
C GLY A 15 -3.46 -31.07 -30.65
N PRO A 16 -3.10 -29.79 -30.46
CA PRO A 16 -2.50 -29.36 -29.21
C PRO A 16 -3.36 -29.89 -28.07
N LEU A 17 -2.77 -30.82 -27.30
CA LEU A 17 -3.39 -31.42 -26.12
C LEU A 17 -3.88 -30.25 -25.27
N GLN A 18 -5.20 -30.11 -25.12
CA GLN A 18 -5.73 -29.25 -24.09
C GLN A 18 -5.15 -29.75 -22.76
N PRO A 19 -4.39 -28.96 -22.02
CA PRO A 19 -3.84 -29.40 -20.75
C PRO A 19 -4.99 -29.88 -19.87
N LYS A 20 -4.85 -31.09 -19.33
CA LYS A 20 -5.81 -31.58 -18.32
C LYS A 20 -5.88 -30.56 -17.19
N PRO A 21 -7.04 -30.40 -16.51
CA PRO A 21 -7.16 -29.51 -15.37
C PRO A 21 -6.09 -29.73 -14.28
N GLU A 22 -5.54 -30.93 -14.18
CA GLU A 22 -4.44 -31.31 -13.28
C GLU A 22 -3.05 -30.86 -13.76
N ASP A 23 -2.87 -30.59 -15.07
CA ASP A 23 -1.62 -30.11 -15.67
C ASP A 23 -1.54 -28.58 -15.71
N LEU A 24 -2.55 -27.86 -15.25
CA LEU A 24 -2.51 -26.43 -15.00
C LEU A 24 -1.70 -26.19 -13.74
N ASN A 25 -0.37 -26.34 -13.84
CA ASN A 25 0.53 -25.95 -12.77
C ASN A 25 0.21 -24.51 -12.35
N HIS A 26 -0.13 -24.34 -11.09
CA HIS A 26 -0.36 -23.03 -10.49
C HIS A 26 0.82 -22.13 -10.84
N PRO A 27 0.59 -20.90 -11.31
CA PRO A 27 1.68 -19.96 -11.62
C PRO A 27 2.67 -19.76 -10.46
N CYS A 28 2.26 -20.07 -9.23
CA CYS A 28 3.09 -20.10 -8.04
C CYS A 28 4.36 -20.95 -8.19
N GLN A 29 4.20 -22.17 -8.72
CA GLN A 29 5.32 -23.11 -8.87
C GLN A 29 6.33 -22.64 -9.92
N GLU A 30 5.86 -21.90 -10.93
CA GLU A 30 6.73 -21.32 -11.95
C GLU A 30 7.45 -20.04 -11.48
N GLN A 31 6.83 -19.26 -10.57
CA GLN A 31 7.33 -17.94 -10.19
C GLN A 31 8.08 -17.92 -8.85
N LEU A 32 7.52 -18.58 -7.83
CA LEU A 32 8.06 -18.62 -6.47
C LEU A 32 7.87 -20.01 -5.88
N PRO A 33 8.83 -20.94 -6.10
CA PRO A 33 8.70 -22.34 -5.69
C PRO A 33 8.57 -22.53 -4.17
N GLU A 34 8.96 -21.53 -3.38
CA GLU A 34 8.88 -21.59 -1.91
C GLU A 34 7.59 -20.96 -1.35
N LEU A 35 6.62 -20.60 -2.19
CA LEU A 35 5.37 -20.00 -1.71
C LEU A 35 4.54 -21.04 -0.96
N LYS A 36 4.20 -20.74 0.30
CA LYS A 36 3.47 -21.68 1.16
C LYS A 36 1.99 -21.74 0.82
N TYR A 37 1.38 -20.59 0.60
CA TYR A 37 -0.03 -20.47 0.19
C TYR A 37 -0.16 -19.48 -0.96
N CYS A 38 -0.75 -19.96 -2.04
CA CYS A 38 -1.10 -19.15 -3.19
C CYS A 38 -2.39 -18.35 -2.97
N ILE A 39 -2.74 -17.52 -3.94
CA ILE A 39 -3.86 -16.58 -3.86
C ILE A 39 -5.21 -17.22 -3.52
N ASN A 40 -5.50 -18.41 -4.04
CA ASN A 40 -6.77 -19.13 -3.82
C ASN A 40 -6.68 -20.19 -2.73
N ASP A 41 -5.48 -20.47 -2.20
CA ASP A 41 -5.31 -21.46 -1.15
C ASP A 41 -5.97 -21.01 0.16
N ASN A 42 -6.55 -21.99 0.84
CA ASN A 42 -7.26 -21.76 2.09
C ASN A 42 -6.50 -22.40 3.26
N PRO A 43 -5.67 -21.64 4.00
CA PRO A 43 -5.06 -22.15 5.22
C PRO A 43 -6.10 -22.67 6.21
N PRO A 44 -5.74 -23.64 7.09
CA PRO A 44 -6.61 -24.07 8.19
C PRO A 44 -7.04 -22.88 9.05
N TRP A 45 -8.26 -22.93 9.60
CA TRP A 45 -8.84 -21.80 10.32
C TRP A 45 -7.94 -21.21 11.44
N PRO A 46 -7.32 -22.01 12.34
CA PRO A 46 -6.46 -21.44 13.37
C PRO A 46 -5.25 -20.68 12.79
N GLU A 47 -4.63 -21.20 11.74
CA GLU A 47 -3.50 -20.58 11.07
C GLU A 47 -3.95 -19.33 10.30
N ALA A 48 -5.08 -19.40 9.58
CA ALA A 48 -5.64 -18.29 8.83
C ALA A 48 -6.02 -17.11 9.74
N ILE A 49 -6.58 -17.39 10.93
CA ILE A 49 -6.91 -16.36 11.95
C ILE A 49 -5.64 -15.70 12.47
N ALA A 50 -4.61 -16.47 12.82
CA ALA A 50 -3.35 -15.92 13.32
C ALA A 50 -2.61 -15.11 12.25
N LEU A 51 -2.57 -15.58 11.01
CA LEU A 51 -2.00 -14.85 9.88
C LEU A 51 -2.79 -13.57 9.56
N GLY A 52 -4.12 -13.64 9.58
CA GLY A 52 -4.98 -12.46 9.41
C GLY A 52 -4.78 -11.43 10.51
N PHE A 53 -4.62 -11.86 11.75
CA PHE A 53 -4.28 -10.98 12.86
C PHE A 53 -2.89 -10.33 12.68
N GLN A 54 -1.91 -11.04 12.15
CA GLN A 54 -0.60 -10.45 11.84
C GLN A 54 -0.68 -9.37 10.75
N HIS A 55 -1.49 -9.56 9.69
CA HIS A 55 -1.75 -8.51 8.71
C HIS A 55 -2.39 -7.27 9.35
N TYR A 56 -3.33 -7.48 10.26
CA TYR A 56 -3.93 -6.39 11.05
C TYR A 56 -2.87 -5.64 11.88
N LEU A 57 -1.97 -6.34 12.56
CA LEU A 57 -0.90 -5.71 13.37
C LEU A 57 0.05 -4.85 12.51
N VAL A 58 0.41 -5.31 11.32
CA VAL A 58 1.26 -4.55 10.41
C VAL A 58 0.54 -3.30 9.90
N MET A 59 -0.75 -3.42 9.58
CA MET A 59 -1.58 -2.30 9.12
C MET A 59 -1.80 -1.23 10.20
N LEU A 60 -1.77 -1.60 11.49
CA LEU A 60 -1.85 -0.63 12.59
C LEU A 60 -0.79 0.47 12.49
N GLY A 61 0.38 0.14 11.93
CA GLY A 61 1.50 1.08 11.81
C GLY A 61 1.11 2.35 11.07
N SER A 62 0.68 2.25 9.83
CA SER A 62 0.26 3.39 9.02
C SER A 62 -1.01 4.05 9.59
N SER A 63 -1.97 3.24 10.06
CA SER A 63 -3.23 3.72 10.63
C SER A 63 -3.06 4.56 11.90
N ILE A 64 -1.98 4.34 12.66
CA ILE A 64 -1.65 5.14 13.85
C ILE A 64 -0.77 6.33 13.45
N MET A 65 0.19 6.11 12.56
CA MET A 65 1.21 7.12 12.22
C MET A 65 0.61 8.33 11.51
N ILE A 66 -0.26 8.12 10.53
CA ILE A 66 -0.89 9.20 9.75
C ILE A 66 -1.69 10.15 10.66
N PRO A 67 -2.66 9.69 11.48
CA PRO A 67 -3.36 10.58 12.41
C PRO A 67 -2.45 11.20 13.47
N SER A 68 -1.40 10.49 13.90
CA SER A 68 -0.46 11.02 14.89
C SER A 68 0.36 12.20 14.36
N ILE A 69 0.50 12.33 13.04
CA ILE A 69 1.11 13.48 12.39
C ILE A 69 0.07 14.58 12.16
N LEU A 70 -1.06 14.24 11.55
CA LEU A 70 -2.01 15.22 11.02
C LEU A 70 -2.91 15.83 12.10
N VAL A 71 -3.48 15.01 13.01
CA VAL A 71 -4.48 15.49 13.98
C VAL A 71 -3.94 16.57 14.93
N PRO A 72 -2.73 16.44 15.52
CA PRO A 72 -2.16 17.52 16.34
C PRO A 72 -1.92 18.81 15.55
N MET A 73 -1.55 18.71 14.27
CA MET A 73 -1.34 19.90 13.41
C MET A 73 -2.66 20.62 13.11
N MET A 74 -3.78 19.88 13.06
CA MET A 74 -5.13 20.44 12.90
C MET A 74 -5.65 21.12 14.18
N GLY A 75 -5.00 20.93 15.34
CA GLY A 75 -5.50 21.36 16.66
C GLY A 75 -6.31 20.27 17.39
N GLY A 76 -6.36 19.06 16.86
CA GLY A 76 -7.12 17.96 17.47
C GLY A 76 -6.50 17.41 18.75
N SER A 77 -7.36 17.04 19.69
CA SER A 77 -7.00 16.40 20.96
C SER A 77 -6.56 14.93 20.78
N ASP A 78 -5.98 14.34 21.84
CA ASP A 78 -5.69 12.89 21.86
C ASP A 78 -6.95 12.03 21.71
N ALA A 79 -8.11 12.52 22.18
CA ALA A 79 -9.39 11.88 21.97
C ALA A 79 -9.79 11.88 20.49
N ASP A 80 -9.60 13.00 19.80
CA ASP A 80 -9.89 13.12 18.37
C ASP A 80 -8.93 12.25 17.55
N LYS A 81 -7.65 12.21 17.92
CA LYS A 81 -6.67 11.31 17.31
C LYS A 81 -7.11 9.85 17.44
N SER A 82 -7.53 9.42 18.61
CA SER A 82 -8.04 8.05 18.82
C SER A 82 -9.27 7.77 17.96
N ARG A 83 -10.18 8.75 17.82
CA ARG A 83 -11.38 8.63 16.97
C ARG A 83 -11.00 8.49 15.48
N VAL A 84 -10.03 9.27 15.01
CA VAL A 84 -9.56 9.19 13.61
C VAL A 84 -8.87 7.83 13.36
N ILE A 85 -8.03 7.33 14.28
CA ILE A 85 -7.41 6.00 14.19
C ILE A 85 -8.47 4.90 14.03
N GLN A 86 -9.51 4.92 14.90
CA GLN A 86 -10.62 3.95 14.80
C GLN A 86 -11.33 4.04 13.45
N THR A 87 -11.56 5.25 12.98
CA THR A 87 -12.24 5.49 11.71
C THR A 87 -11.42 4.98 10.52
N ILE A 88 -10.11 5.26 10.49
CA ILE A 88 -9.21 4.72 9.45
C ILE A 88 -9.25 3.19 9.43
N LEU A 89 -9.13 2.54 10.59
CA LEU A 89 -9.15 1.08 10.67
C LEU A 89 -10.49 0.50 10.19
N PHE A 90 -11.61 1.12 10.58
CA PHE A 90 -12.94 0.69 10.15
C PHE A 90 -13.11 0.77 8.63
N VAL A 91 -12.78 1.92 8.05
CA VAL A 91 -12.89 2.15 6.61
C VAL A 91 -11.89 1.30 5.82
N SER A 92 -10.66 1.14 6.33
CA SER A 92 -9.64 0.27 5.72
C SER A 92 -10.10 -1.19 5.65
N GLY A 93 -10.79 -1.67 6.69
CA GLY A 93 -11.39 -3.01 6.68
C GLY A 93 -12.44 -3.17 5.59
N ILE A 94 -13.34 -2.19 5.45
CA ILE A 94 -14.37 -2.18 4.39
C ILE A 94 -13.69 -2.12 3.01
N ASN A 95 -12.75 -1.21 2.81
CA ASN A 95 -12.03 -1.03 1.55
C ASN A 95 -11.27 -2.29 1.15
N THR A 96 -10.64 -2.98 2.12
CA THR A 96 -9.96 -4.27 1.91
C THR A 96 -10.93 -5.36 1.44
N LEU A 97 -12.12 -5.46 2.04
CA LEU A 97 -13.14 -6.42 1.59
C LEU A 97 -13.63 -6.08 0.18
N LEU A 98 -13.89 -4.81 -0.12
CA LEU A 98 -14.30 -4.37 -1.45
C LEU A 98 -13.23 -4.70 -2.50
N GLN A 99 -11.97 -4.40 -2.20
CA GLN A 99 -10.86 -4.61 -3.13
C GLN A 99 -10.58 -6.10 -3.37
N THR A 100 -10.59 -6.92 -2.32
CA THR A 100 -10.33 -8.36 -2.44
C THR A 100 -11.49 -9.14 -3.05
N THR A 101 -12.72 -8.60 -2.98
CA THR A 101 -13.94 -9.27 -3.48
C THR A 101 -14.34 -8.77 -4.86
N PHE A 102 -14.37 -7.47 -5.06
CA PHE A 102 -14.91 -6.81 -6.27
C PHE A 102 -13.85 -6.06 -7.08
N GLY A 103 -12.78 -5.60 -6.45
CA GLY A 103 -11.70 -4.85 -7.11
C GLY A 103 -10.74 -5.74 -7.88
N ALA A 104 -9.45 -5.62 -7.60
CA ALA A 104 -8.41 -6.41 -8.25
C ALA A 104 -8.44 -7.90 -7.88
N ARG A 105 -9.12 -8.27 -6.80
CA ARG A 105 -9.17 -9.64 -6.25
C ARG A 105 -7.81 -10.23 -5.86
N LEU A 106 -6.84 -9.37 -5.67
CA LEU A 106 -5.54 -9.73 -5.12
C LEU A 106 -5.58 -9.71 -3.58
N PRO A 107 -4.67 -10.38 -2.89
CA PRO A 107 -4.56 -10.34 -1.43
C PRO A 107 -3.95 -9.01 -0.96
N THR A 108 -4.65 -7.91 -1.22
CA THR A 108 -4.23 -6.54 -0.90
C THR A 108 -5.01 -6.00 0.28
N VAL A 109 -4.31 -5.53 1.30
CA VAL A 109 -4.89 -4.67 2.33
C VAL A 109 -4.94 -3.24 1.79
N VAL A 110 -6.04 -2.55 2.01
CA VAL A 110 -6.20 -1.13 1.63
C VAL A 110 -6.22 -0.30 2.90
N GLY A 111 -5.41 0.75 2.96
CA GLY A 111 -5.31 1.57 4.16
C GLY A 111 -4.83 2.98 3.89
N GLY A 112 -4.71 3.79 4.95
CA GLY A 112 -4.29 5.18 4.83
C GLY A 112 -2.97 5.34 4.07
N SER A 113 -2.93 6.28 3.14
CA SER A 113 -1.79 6.53 2.27
C SER A 113 -0.94 7.70 2.74
N PHE A 114 0.37 7.51 2.75
CA PHE A 114 1.35 8.55 3.03
C PHE A 114 1.38 9.66 1.95
N ALA A 115 0.92 9.35 0.73
CA ALA A 115 0.84 10.32 -0.37
C ALA A 115 -0.12 11.49 -0.10
N PHE A 116 -1.10 11.29 0.79
CA PHE A 116 -2.03 12.35 1.20
C PHE A 116 -1.50 13.24 2.32
N ILE A 117 -0.38 12.90 2.98
CA ILE A 117 0.13 13.68 4.13
C ILE A 117 0.51 15.10 3.70
N ILE A 118 1.34 15.24 2.67
CA ILE A 118 1.81 16.55 2.20
C ILE A 118 0.64 17.43 1.75
N PRO A 119 -0.28 16.96 0.87
CA PRO A 119 -1.45 17.74 0.49
C PRO A 119 -2.35 18.14 1.68
N THR A 120 -2.53 17.24 2.64
CA THR A 120 -3.33 17.55 3.84
C THR A 120 -2.64 18.60 4.70
N ILE A 121 -1.31 18.56 4.85
CA ILE A 121 -0.54 19.60 5.56
C ILE A 121 -0.68 20.94 4.85
N THR A 122 -0.71 20.99 3.53
CA THR A 122 -0.97 22.24 2.78
C THR A 122 -2.33 22.83 3.13
N ILE A 123 -3.37 21.99 3.22
CA ILE A 123 -4.71 22.45 3.66
C ILE A 123 -4.67 22.96 5.10
N ILE A 124 -4.03 22.23 6.02
CA ILE A 124 -3.91 22.62 7.43
C ILE A 124 -3.27 24.02 7.56
N ASN A 125 -2.29 24.31 6.71
CA ASN A 125 -1.52 25.54 6.73
C ASN A 125 -2.16 26.67 5.90
N SER A 126 -3.39 26.52 5.40
CA SER A 126 -4.08 27.60 4.70
C SER A 126 -4.45 28.74 5.65
N ASP A 127 -4.32 29.98 5.19
CA ASP A 127 -4.51 31.18 6.01
C ASP A 127 -5.88 31.23 6.70
N ASN A 128 -6.90 30.75 6.02
CA ASN A 128 -8.28 30.70 6.53
C ASN A 128 -8.45 29.77 7.72
N LEU A 129 -7.67 28.67 7.78
CA LEU A 129 -7.76 27.66 8.84
C LEU A 129 -6.79 27.95 10.00
N ILE A 130 -5.59 28.45 9.72
CA ILE A 130 -4.61 28.85 10.76
C ILE A 130 -5.14 30.00 11.60
N SER A 131 -5.91 30.92 11.00
CA SER A 131 -6.44 32.09 11.71
C SER A 131 -7.50 31.78 12.76
N ILE A 132 -8.01 30.54 12.84
CA ILE A 132 -9.01 30.13 13.82
C ILE A 132 -8.32 29.95 15.20
N PRO A 133 -8.69 30.75 16.22
CA PRO A 133 -7.96 30.79 17.49
C PRO A 133 -8.28 29.58 18.39
N ASP A 134 -9.49 29.02 18.29
CA ASP A 134 -9.87 27.82 19.08
C ASP A 134 -9.39 26.55 18.38
N ASP A 135 -8.56 25.77 19.08
CA ASP A 135 -7.98 24.53 18.56
C ASP A 135 -9.05 23.49 18.17
N SER A 136 -10.14 23.40 18.95
CA SER A 136 -11.23 22.44 18.67
C SER A 136 -12.04 22.83 17.44
N GLU A 137 -12.34 24.12 17.29
CA GLU A 137 -13.00 24.64 16.07
C GLU A 137 -12.10 24.50 14.86
N ARG A 138 -10.81 24.83 15.00
CA ARG A 138 -9.82 24.67 13.94
C ARG A 138 -9.74 23.23 13.47
N PHE A 139 -9.72 22.27 14.39
CA PHE A 139 -9.73 20.84 14.05
C PHE A 139 -10.97 20.47 13.23
N LEU A 140 -12.16 20.87 13.65
CA LEU A 140 -13.40 20.53 12.96
C LEU A 140 -13.47 21.18 11.56
N HIS A 141 -13.09 22.47 11.45
CA HIS A 141 -13.09 23.16 10.15
C HIS A 141 -12.07 22.54 9.19
N THR A 142 -10.87 22.22 9.67
CA THR A 142 -9.84 21.55 8.88
C THR A 142 -10.27 20.16 8.42
N MET A 143 -10.88 19.37 9.32
CA MET A 143 -11.40 18.05 8.96
C MET A 143 -12.48 18.11 7.88
N ARG A 144 -13.39 19.08 7.95
CA ARG A 144 -14.43 19.28 6.93
C ARG A 144 -13.84 19.69 5.57
N ALA A 145 -12.81 20.54 5.58
CA ALA A 145 -12.09 20.92 4.36
C ALA A 145 -11.37 19.71 3.74
N VAL A 146 -10.65 18.93 4.54
CA VAL A 146 -9.98 17.71 4.09
C VAL A 146 -10.98 16.68 3.58
N GLN A 147 -12.12 16.48 4.28
CA GLN A 147 -13.20 15.59 3.81
C GLN A 147 -13.69 15.99 2.41
N GLY A 148 -14.02 17.26 2.19
CA GLY A 148 -14.49 17.75 0.91
C GLY A 148 -13.48 17.55 -0.21
N ALA A 149 -12.21 17.84 0.05
CA ALA A 149 -11.14 17.66 -0.92
C ALA A 149 -10.90 16.18 -1.27
N ILE A 150 -10.94 15.26 -0.28
CA ILE A 150 -10.82 13.81 -0.52
C ILE A 150 -12.02 13.28 -1.31
N ILE A 151 -13.24 13.66 -0.96
CA ILE A 151 -14.46 13.26 -1.70
C ILE A 151 -14.36 13.69 -3.15
N THR A 152 -13.97 14.93 -3.41
CA THR A 152 -13.87 15.43 -4.79
C THR A 152 -12.75 14.74 -5.56
N SER A 153 -11.59 14.52 -4.92
CA SER A 153 -10.45 13.86 -5.56
C SER A 153 -10.71 12.39 -5.88
N SER A 154 -11.57 11.71 -5.12
CA SER A 154 -11.95 10.32 -5.39
C SER A 154 -12.57 10.10 -6.77
N CYS A 155 -13.22 11.14 -7.31
CA CYS A 155 -13.84 11.10 -8.63
C CYS A 155 -12.83 10.74 -9.73
N ILE A 156 -11.56 11.15 -9.61
CA ILE A 156 -10.54 10.83 -10.63
C ILE A 156 -10.29 9.31 -10.70
N HIS A 157 -10.17 8.64 -9.55
CA HIS A 157 -9.99 7.19 -9.50
C HIS A 157 -11.23 6.45 -10.01
N ILE A 158 -12.42 6.91 -9.60
CA ILE A 158 -13.68 6.31 -10.02
C ILE A 158 -13.84 6.42 -11.53
N VAL A 159 -13.65 7.62 -12.09
CA VAL A 159 -13.79 7.87 -13.52
C VAL A 159 -12.72 7.12 -14.32
N LEU A 160 -11.43 7.26 -13.99
CA LEU A 160 -10.35 6.59 -14.72
C LEU A 160 -10.43 5.06 -14.59
N GLY A 161 -10.83 4.58 -13.42
CA GLY A 161 -10.93 3.15 -13.15
C GLY A 161 -12.10 2.52 -13.89
N PHE A 162 -13.32 2.98 -13.68
CA PHE A 162 -14.51 2.35 -14.25
C PHE A 162 -14.75 2.67 -15.73
N SER A 163 -14.21 3.77 -16.27
CA SER A 163 -14.22 4.03 -17.71
C SER A 163 -13.28 3.13 -18.52
N GLY A 164 -12.35 2.43 -17.85
CA GLY A 164 -11.30 1.64 -18.51
C GLY A 164 -10.12 2.46 -19.03
N LEU A 165 -10.15 3.79 -18.94
CA LEU A 165 -9.08 4.68 -19.42
C LEU A 165 -7.74 4.34 -18.76
N TRP A 166 -7.74 4.06 -17.47
CA TRP A 166 -6.52 3.65 -16.78
C TRP A 166 -5.96 2.33 -17.31
N GLY A 167 -6.82 1.37 -17.66
CA GLY A 167 -6.40 0.12 -18.30
C GLY A 167 -5.72 0.34 -19.64
N ILE A 168 -6.15 1.35 -20.42
CA ILE A 168 -5.47 1.72 -21.68
C ILE A 168 -4.06 2.27 -21.37
N LEU A 169 -3.92 3.15 -20.39
CA LEU A 169 -2.61 3.70 -19.99
C LEU A 169 -1.71 2.59 -19.42
N ALA A 170 -2.25 1.67 -18.63
CA ALA A 170 -1.50 0.56 -18.06
C ALA A 170 -0.88 -0.38 -19.13
N ARG A 171 -1.44 -0.45 -20.34
CA ARG A 171 -0.84 -1.23 -21.46
C ARG A 171 0.52 -0.71 -21.93
N PHE A 172 0.80 0.56 -21.71
CA PHE A 172 2.09 1.17 -22.05
C PHE A 172 3.17 0.91 -21.00
N LEU A 173 2.80 0.41 -19.83
CA LEU A 173 3.73 0.11 -18.74
C LEU A 173 4.39 -1.25 -19.01
N SER A 174 5.68 -1.24 -19.26
CA SER A 174 6.50 -2.45 -19.43
C SER A 174 7.14 -2.86 -18.09
N PRO A 175 7.66 -4.10 -17.96
CA PRO A 175 8.45 -4.49 -16.81
C PRO A 175 9.63 -3.55 -16.51
N VAL A 176 10.22 -2.92 -17.53
CA VAL A 176 11.30 -1.91 -17.38
C VAL A 176 10.81 -0.66 -16.62
N VAL A 177 9.51 -0.34 -16.72
CA VAL A 177 8.89 0.77 -16.00
C VAL A 177 8.38 0.35 -14.61
N ILE A 178 7.72 -0.80 -14.55
CA ILE A 178 7.07 -1.28 -13.32
C ILE A 178 8.10 -1.70 -12.25
N ALA A 179 9.17 -2.41 -12.64
CA ALA A 179 10.17 -2.88 -11.67
C ALA A 179 10.83 -1.73 -10.89
N PRO A 180 11.39 -0.67 -11.52
CA PRO A 180 11.94 0.45 -10.76
C PRO A 180 10.86 1.21 -9.97
N THR A 181 9.60 1.24 -10.43
CA THR A 181 8.52 1.86 -9.67
C THR A 181 8.25 1.11 -8.36
N ILE A 182 8.18 -0.22 -8.39
CA ILE A 182 8.04 -1.04 -7.16
C ILE A 182 9.24 -0.84 -6.23
N ILE A 183 10.46 -0.82 -6.77
CA ILE A 183 11.68 -0.57 -5.98
C ILE A 183 11.57 0.76 -5.24
N VAL A 184 11.21 1.81 -5.96
CA VAL A 184 11.14 3.18 -5.41
C VAL A 184 9.97 3.34 -4.44
N VAL A 185 8.82 2.71 -4.69
CA VAL A 185 7.69 2.73 -3.73
C VAL A 185 8.11 2.10 -2.40
N GLY A 186 8.83 0.96 -2.43
CA GLY A 186 9.34 0.36 -1.20
C GLY A 186 10.42 1.21 -0.53
N LEU A 187 11.47 1.57 -1.27
CA LEU A 187 12.62 2.29 -0.71
C LEU A 187 12.34 3.76 -0.42
N GLY A 188 11.42 4.40 -1.14
CA GLY A 188 11.05 5.81 -0.95
C GLY A 188 10.39 6.12 0.40
N LEU A 189 9.91 5.08 1.08
CA LEU A 189 9.32 5.21 2.43
C LEU A 189 10.38 5.11 3.56
N TYR A 190 11.67 5.23 3.25
CA TYR A 190 12.78 5.11 4.21
C TYR A 190 12.66 6.07 5.40
N GLU A 191 12.02 7.22 5.22
CA GLU A 191 11.80 8.21 6.29
C GLU A 191 10.88 7.69 7.41
N TYR A 192 10.00 6.76 7.09
CA TYR A 192 9.11 6.09 8.06
C TYR A 192 9.74 4.83 8.67
N GLY A 193 10.95 4.46 8.24
CA GLY A 193 11.73 3.35 8.77
C GLY A 193 12.68 3.76 9.90
N PHE A 194 13.98 3.75 9.63
CA PHE A 194 15.02 3.95 10.64
C PHE A 194 14.95 5.30 11.39
N PRO A 195 14.55 6.43 10.80
CA PRO A 195 14.33 7.66 11.56
C PRO A 195 13.29 7.52 12.68
N MET A 196 12.31 6.63 12.53
CA MET A 196 11.36 6.32 13.61
C MET A 196 11.97 5.40 14.66
N VAL A 197 12.80 4.42 14.26
CA VAL A 197 13.60 3.57 15.17
C VAL A 197 14.48 4.42 16.07
N GLY A 198 15.14 5.43 15.50
CA GLY A 198 16.04 6.34 16.19
C GLY A 198 15.39 7.23 17.26
N LYS A 199 14.04 7.33 17.30
CA LYS A 199 13.34 8.08 18.37
C LYS A 199 13.45 7.41 19.75
N CYS A 200 13.67 6.10 19.79
CA CYS A 200 14.01 5.33 20.99
C CYS A 200 14.81 4.08 20.58
N VAL A 201 16.12 4.23 20.59
CA VAL A 201 17.07 3.23 20.10
C VAL A 201 17.00 1.94 20.95
N GLU A 202 16.78 2.08 22.25
CA GLU A 202 16.71 0.98 23.22
C GLU A 202 15.56 0.00 22.96
N ILE A 203 14.50 0.46 22.28
CA ILE A 203 13.35 -0.38 21.90
C ILE A 203 13.36 -0.69 20.41
N GLY A 204 13.69 0.30 19.59
CA GLY A 204 13.60 0.18 18.14
C GLY A 204 14.61 -0.78 17.54
N ILE A 205 15.88 -0.75 18.00
CA ILE A 205 16.90 -1.69 17.51
C ILE A 205 16.61 -3.13 17.95
N PRO A 206 16.29 -3.43 19.22
CA PRO A 206 15.87 -4.78 19.60
C PRO A 206 14.69 -5.30 18.77
N GLN A 207 13.67 -4.47 18.50
CA GLN A 207 12.55 -4.87 17.63
C GLN A 207 13.03 -5.24 16.22
N LEU A 208 13.88 -4.41 15.61
CA LEU A 208 14.44 -4.66 14.28
C LEU A 208 15.22 -5.97 14.24
N LEU A 209 16.10 -6.18 15.22
CA LEU A 209 16.92 -7.38 15.30
C LEU A 209 16.08 -8.63 15.55
N VAL A 210 15.09 -8.58 16.45
CA VAL A 210 14.23 -9.73 16.75
C VAL A 210 13.43 -10.14 15.53
N VAL A 211 12.80 -9.19 14.81
CA VAL A 211 12.06 -9.49 13.58
C VAL A 211 12.99 -10.05 12.50
N LEU A 212 14.19 -9.48 12.34
CA LEU A 212 15.18 -9.97 11.38
C LEU A 212 15.64 -11.40 11.73
N ILE A 213 15.98 -11.66 12.99
CA ILE A 213 16.44 -12.97 13.45
C ILE A 213 15.34 -14.02 13.23
N PHE A 214 14.10 -13.70 13.60
CA PHE A 214 12.99 -14.65 13.43
C PHE A 214 12.70 -14.93 11.96
N SER A 215 12.64 -13.89 11.13
CA SER A 215 12.29 -14.05 9.72
C SER A 215 13.38 -14.66 8.84
N GLN A 216 14.66 -14.51 9.19
CA GLN A 216 15.78 -14.96 8.34
C GLN A 216 16.56 -16.14 8.92
N TYR A 217 16.92 -16.08 10.21
CA TYR A 217 17.81 -17.07 10.81
C TYR A 217 17.04 -18.24 11.44
N LEU A 218 15.87 -17.96 12.06
CA LEU A 218 15.08 -18.99 12.74
C LEU A 218 13.94 -19.55 11.87
N LYS A 219 13.80 -19.12 10.63
CA LYS A 219 12.73 -19.57 9.71
C LYS A 219 12.67 -21.09 9.52
N HIS A 220 13.81 -21.78 9.65
CA HIS A 220 13.88 -23.25 9.50
C HIS A 220 13.46 -24.02 10.74
N ILE A 221 13.32 -23.36 11.89
CA ILE A 221 12.92 -24.01 13.15
C ILE A 221 11.43 -24.32 13.11
N ARG A 222 11.10 -25.60 13.19
CA ARG A 222 9.73 -26.09 13.23
C ARG A 222 9.27 -26.37 14.65
N VAL A 223 8.20 -25.74 15.08
CA VAL A 223 7.54 -26.01 16.36
C VAL A 223 6.27 -26.80 16.06
N ARG A 224 6.15 -28.02 16.58
CA ARG A 224 5.03 -28.94 16.27
C ARG A 224 4.77 -29.11 14.75
N HIS A 225 5.84 -29.31 13.98
CA HIS A 225 5.83 -29.46 12.52
C HIS A 225 5.49 -28.20 11.71
N GLN A 226 5.22 -27.06 12.34
CA GLN A 226 4.96 -25.78 11.68
C GLN A 226 6.16 -24.85 11.74
N PRO A 227 6.51 -24.11 10.66
CA PRO A 227 7.58 -23.11 10.65
C PRO A 227 7.08 -21.80 11.29
N VAL A 228 6.91 -21.80 12.61
CA VAL A 228 6.26 -20.73 13.37
C VAL A 228 6.96 -19.38 13.19
N PHE A 229 8.30 -19.40 13.20
CA PHE A 229 9.09 -18.17 13.05
C PHE A 229 9.06 -17.60 11.62
N GLU A 230 8.87 -18.44 10.60
CA GLU A 230 8.67 -17.99 9.21
C GLU A 230 7.28 -17.35 9.02
N LEU A 231 6.26 -17.96 9.64
CA LEU A 231 4.87 -17.51 9.46
C LEU A 231 4.49 -16.31 10.32
N PHE A 232 5.04 -16.21 11.54
CA PHE A 232 4.62 -15.22 12.54
C PHE A 232 5.75 -14.35 13.09
N PRO A 233 6.76 -13.94 12.29
CA PRO A 233 7.93 -13.23 12.80
C PRO A 233 7.57 -11.86 13.38
N VAL A 234 6.64 -11.13 12.75
CA VAL A 234 6.21 -9.80 13.22
C VAL A 234 5.40 -9.93 14.50
N MET A 235 4.43 -10.84 14.53
CA MET A 235 3.56 -11.02 15.71
C MET A 235 4.37 -11.40 16.95
N ILE A 236 5.22 -12.41 16.83
CA ILE A 236 6.06 -12.88 17.94
C ILE A 236 7.10 -11.83 18.30
N GLY A 237 7.77 -11.23 17.30
CA GLY A 237 8.77 -10.19 17.51
C GLY A 237 8.19 -8.98 18.23
N THR A 238 7.02 -8.51 17.80
CA THR A 238 6.33 -7.39 18.45
C THR A 238 5.92 -7.74 19.88
N ALA A 239 5.39 -8.93 20.14
CA ALA A 239 5.01 -9.36 21.48
C ALA A 239 6.22 -9.41 22.43
N VAL A 240 7.33 -9.99 21.99
CA VAL A 240 8.58 -10.08 22.78
C VAL A 240 9.13 -8.70 23.10
N THR A 241 9.23 -7.83 22.08
CA THR A 241 9.81 -6.51 22.28
C THR A 241 8.87 -5.58 23.06
N TRP A 242 7.56 -5.74 22.91
CA TRP A 242 6.59 -4.97 23.71
C TRP A 242 6.65 -5.36 25.19
N ALA A 243 6.78 -6.66 25.49
CA ALA A 243 7.04 -7.13 26.86
C ALA A 243 8.34 -6.53 27.42
N TYR A 244 9.41 -6.54 26.63
CA TYR A 244 10.67 -5.90 27.00
C TYR A 244 10.53 -4.39 27.25
N ALA A 245 9.84 -3.65 26.37
CA ALA A 245 9.58 -2.23 26.52
C ALA A 245 8.72 -1.92 27.77
N HIS A 246 7.78 -2.82 28.09
CA HIS A 246 6.98 -2.71 29.30
C HIS A 246 7.81 -2.91 30.55
N LEU A 247 8.71 -3.89 30.57
CA LEU A 247 9.64 -4.11 31.68
C LEU A 247 10.54 -2.88 31.91
N LEU A 248 11.06 -2.27 30.85
CA LEU A 248 11.85 -1.03 30.95
C LEU A 248 11.01 0.14 31.51
N THR A 249 9.76 0.24 31.10
CA THR A 249 8.86 1.27 31.61
C THR A 249 8.58 1.07 33.10
N MET A 250 8.31 -0.16 33.53
CA MET A 250 8.01 -0.50 34.93
C MET A 250 9.24 -0.38 35.85
N SER A 251 10.45 -0.62 35.34
CA SER A 251 11.70 -0.47 36.09
C SER A 251 12.11 0.99 36.35
N GLY A 252 11.35 1.97 35.84
CA GLY A 252 11.66 3.39 35.99
C GLY A 252 12.82 3.89 35.09
N ALA A 253 13.25 3.10 34.10
CA ALA A 253 14.38 3.46 33.24
C ALA A 253 14.21 4.81 32.53
N TYR A 254 12.98 5.29 32.35
CA TYR A 254 12.66 6.53 31.66
C TYR A 254 12.18 7.67 32.57
N GLU A 255 12.30 7.54 33.91
CA GLU A 255 11.82 8.59 34.84
C GLU A 255 12.58 9.92 34.66
N HIS A 256 13.88 9.85 34.40
CA HIS A 256 14.75 11.01 34.17
C HIS A 256 14.94 11.39 32.69
N ALA A 257 14.26 10.69 31.77
CA ALA A 257 14.34 10.99 30.34
C ALA A 257 13.66 12.34 30.00
N THR A 258 14.10 12.96 28.89
CA THR A 258 13.45 14.16 28.36
C THR A 258 11.98 13.91 28.01
N SER A 259 11.14 14.95 27.99
CA SER A 259 9.72 14.82 27.62
C SER A 259 9.51 14.08 26.28
N LYS A 260 10.39 14.32 25.29
CA LYS A 260 10.37 13.62 24.00
C LYS A 260 10.72 12.13 24.15
N GLY A 261 11.74 11.78 24.95
CA GLY A 261 12.12 10.40 25.25
C GLY A 261 11.00 9.66 25.96
N LYS A 262 10.38 10.27 26.99
CA LYS A 262 9.21 9.71 27.69
C LYS A 262 8.07 9.38 26.71
N ASN A 263 7.78 10.29 25.78
CA ASN A 263 6.69 10.11 24.82
C ASN A 263 6.94 9.01 23.78
N HIS A 264 8.19 8.69 23.46
CA HIS A 264 8.51 7.72 22.41
C HIS A 264 8.87 6.33 22.91
N CYS A 265 9.40 6.23 24.15
CA CYS A 265 9.91 4.97 24.71
C CYS A 265 8.90 4.27 25.63
N ARG A 266 8.04 5.00 26.32
CA ARG A 266 7.13 4.43 27.33
C ARG A 266 5.93 3.73 26.71
N THR A 267 5.51 2.66 27.38
CA THR A 267 4.31 1.87 27.00
C THR A 267 3.07 2.28 27.81
N ASP A 268 3.22 3.09 28.87
CA ASP A 268 2.19 3.41 29.85
C ASP A 268 1.35 4.65 29.49
N ARG A 269 1.06 4.89 28.23
CA ARG A 269 0.08 5.92 27.80
C ARG A 269 -1.35 5.54 28.21
N ALA A 270 -1.50 5.03 29.44
CA ALA A 270 -2.73 4.46 29.97
C ALA A 270 -3.88 5.49 30.06
N HIS A 271 -3.60 6.80 30.11
CA HIS A 271 -4.64 7.82 30.08
C HIS A 271 -5.47 7.79 28.78
N ILE A 272 -4.86 7.41 27.65
CA ILE A 272 -5.57 7.27 26.35
C ILE A 272 -6.57 6.11 26.43
N ILE A 273 -6.21 5.00 27.10
CA ILE A 273 -7.09 3.84 27.30
C ILE A 273 -8.27 4.22 28.23
N GLY A 274 -8.00 5.09 29.23
CA GLY A 274 -9.01 5.56 30.17
C GLY A 274 -10.11 6.40 29.52
N THR A 275 -9.74 7.29 28.64
CA THR A 275 -10.62 8.28 28.01
C THR A 275 -11.43 7.75 26.82
N THR A 276 -11.03 6.62 26.22
CA THR A 276 -11.74 6.05 25.07
C THR A 276 -12.97 5.25 25.48
N PRO A 277 -14.12 5.41 24.82
CA PRO A 277 -15.32 4.62 25.08
C PRO A 277 -15.09 3.14 24.75
N TRP A 278 -15.83 2.23 25.40
CA TRP A 278 -15.73 0.79 25.15
C TRP A 278 -16.13 0.41 23.72
N ILE A 279 -17.24 0.98 23.24
CA ILE A 279 -17.78 0.72 21.90
C ILE A 279 -18.03 2.07 21.23
N ARG A 280 -17.56 2.20 20.00
CA ARG A 280 -17.84 3.34 19.14
C ARG A 280 -17.98 2.84 17.70
N ILE A 281 -19.06 3.19 17.05
CA ILE A 281 -19.29 2.91 15.65
C ILE A 281 -18.98 4.21 14.88
N PRO A 282 -17.97 4.25 13.99
CA PRO A 282 -17.77 5.38 13.09
C PRO A 282 -19.00 5.55 12.17
N TRP A 283 -19.43 6.78 11.93
CA TRP A 283 -20.51 7.05 11.00
C TRP A 283 -20.11 8.10 9.97
N PRO A 284 -20.72 8.09 8.78
CA PRO A 284 -20.44 9.08 7.76
C PRO A 284 -20.73 10.50 8.26
N LEU A 285 -19.88 11.46 7.84
CA LEU A 285 -19.98 12.88 8.18
C LEU A 285 -19.97 13.18 9.70
N GLN A 286 -19.28 12.36 10.47
CA GLN A 286 -19.18 12.48 11.94
C GLN A 286 -18.55 13.81 12.43
N TRP A 287 -17.80 14.48 11.58
CA TRP A 287 -17.16 15.77 11.89
C TRP A 287 -17.98 16.98 11.38
N GLY A 288 -19.16 16.72 10.80
CA GLY A 288 -20.02 17.69 10.17
C GLY A 288 -20.00 17.66 8.65
N GLY A 289 -20.75 18.55 8.00
CA GLY A 289 -20.81 18.63 6.54
C GLY A 289 -19.45 19.02 5.94
N PRO A 290 -18.98 18.33 4.88
CA PRO A 290 -17.74 18.68 4.19
C PRO A 290 -17.83 20.06 3.54
N THR A 291 -16.74 20.79 3.53
CA THR A 291 -16.60 22.05 2.80
C THR A 291 -15.81 21.81 1.51
N PHE A 292 -16.26 22.38 0.41
CA PHE A 292 -15.64 22.18 -0.89
C PHE A 292 -14.94 23.48 -1.31
N ASP A 293 -13.63 23.38 -1.44
CA ASP A 293 -12.77 24.46 -1.90
C ASP A 293 -11.93 23.94 -3.08
N ALA A 294 -11.78 24.77 -4.12
CA ALA A 294 -11.10 24.37 -5.34
C ALA A 294 -9.59 24.18 -5.10
N ASP A 295 -8.94 25.09 -4.38
CA ASP A 295 -7.50 25.03 -4.13
C ASP A 295 -7.15 23.81 -3.29
N HIS A 296 -7.93 23.54 -2.24
CA HIS A 296 -7.77 22.32 -1.42
C HIS A 296 -7.97 21.04 -2.25
N THR A 297 -8.95 21.06 -3.16
CA THR A 297 -9.24 19.91 -4.05
C THR A 297 -8.08 19.62 -4.98
N PHE A 298 -7.48 20.63 -5.61
CA PHE A 298 -6.35 20.41 -6.52
C PHE A 298 -5.10 19.89 -5.80
N GLY A 299 -4.83 20.36 -4.59
CA GLY A 299 -3.73 19.82 -3.77
C GLY A 299 -3.92 18.33 -3.48
N ILE A 300 -5.10 17.92 -2.99
CA ILE A 300 -5.43 16.51 -2.71
C ILE A 300 -5.48 15.67 -4.01
N LEU A 301 -5.93 16.24 -5.13
CA LEU A 301 -5.97 15.57 -6.42
C LEU A 301 -4.58 15.10 -6.87
N ALA A 302 -3.55 15.89 -6.64
CA ALA A 302 -2.17 15.50 -6.94
C ALA A 302 -1.73 14.29 -6.09
N GLY A 303 -2.10 14.26 -4.81
CA GLY A 303 -1.90 13.08 -3.95
C GLY A 303 -2.67 11.85 -4.47
N ALA A 304 -3.90 12.03 -4.93
CA ALA A 304 -4.69 10.96 -5.53
C ALA A 304 -4.05 10.41 -6.82
N ILE A 305 -3.47 11.24 -7.67
CA ILE A 305 -2.70 10.77 -8.84
C ILE A 305 -1.48 9.97 -8.40
N ALA A 306 -0.80 10.37 -7.33
CA ALA A 306 0.33 9.62 -6.79
C ALA A 306 -0.11 8.23 -6.31
N THR A 307 -1.23 8.10 -5.59
CA THR A 307 -1.74 6.80 -5.13
C THR A 307 -2.16 5.90 -6.28
N LEU A 308 -2.71 6.44 -7.34
CA LEU A 308 -3.08 5.70 -8.55
C LEU A 308 -1.85 5.02 -9.19
N ILE A 309 -0.72 5.71 -9.21
CA ILE A 309 0.56 5.18 -9.69
C ILE A 309 1.13 4.12 -8.73
N GLU A 310 1.11 4.42 -7.43
CA GLU A 310 1.56 3.50 -6.38
C GLU A 310 0.77 2.19 -6.44
N SER A 311 -0.55 2.26 -6.39
CA SER A 311 -1.43 1.08 -6.43
C SER A 311 -1.25 0.24 -7.69
N THR A 312 -1.03 0.88 -8.84
CA THR A 312 -0.75 0.15 -10.08
C THR A 312 0.49 -0.72 -9.94
N SER A 313 1.59 -0.17 -9.43
CA SER A 313 2.83 -0.93 -9.22
C SER A 313 2.67 -2.02 -8.16
N GLN A 314 1.91 -1.72 -7.11
CA GLN A 314 1.62 -2.63 -6.00
C GLN A 314 0.75 -3.82 -6.44
N PHE A 315 -0.20 -3.65 -7.36
CA PHE A 315 -0.95 -4.77 -7.94
C PHE A 315 -0.02 -5.78 -8.63
N TYR A 316 0.97 -5.30 -9.38
CA TYR A 316 1.98 -6.17 -9.99
C TYR A 316 2.86 -6.85 -8.94
N ALA A 317 3.28 -6.13 -7.90
CA ALA A 317 4.08 -6.69 -6.81
C ALA A 317 3.33 -7.80 -6.06
N VAL A 318 2.06 -7.55 -5.70
CA VAL A 318 1.22 -8.53 -4.99
C VAL A 318 0.95 -9.74 -5.85
N SER A 319 0.58 -9.55 -7.14
CA SER A 319 0.32 -10.69 -8.03
C SER A 319 1.51 -11.64 -8.09
N ARG A 320 2.72 -11.08 -8.19
CA ARG A 320 3.94 -11.85 -8.19
C ARG A 320 4.18 -12.57 -6.85
N LEU A 321 4.07 -11.86 -5.73
CA LEU A 321 4.33 -12.43 -4.40
C LEU A 321 3.27 -13.43 -3.95
N SER A 322 2.06 -13.38 -4.50
CA SER A 322 0.98 -14.31 -4.21
C SER A 322 0.85 -15.47 -5.22
N GLY A 323 1.75 -15.52 -6.22
CA GLY A 323 1.75 -16.54 -7.25
C GLY A 323 0.59 -16.45 -8.24
N ALA A 324 -0.01 -15.28 -8.38
CA ALA A 324 -1.00 -15.00 -9.40
C ALA A 324 -0.33 -14.62 -10.73
N THR A 325 -1.07 -14.72 -11.82
CA THR A 325 -0.66 -14.17 -13.12
C THR A 325 -0.56 -12.65 -13.04
N PRO A 326 0.25 -11.98 -13.89
CA PRO A 326 0.24 -10.53 -13.97
C PRO A 326 -1.18 -10.01 -14.19
N PRO A 327 -1.63 -9.00 -13.42
CA PRO A 327 -2.99 -8.51 -13.53
C PRO A 327 -3.23 -7.90 -14.92
N PRO A 328 -4.25 -8.37 -15.65
CA PRO A 328 -4.61 -7.77 -16.93
C PRO A 328 -5.02 -6.30 -16.78
N PRO A 329 -4.89 -5.46 -17.83
CA PRO A 329 -5.24 -4.03 -17.77
C PRO A 329 -6.65 -3.75 -17.25
N TYR A 330 -7.65 -4.56 -17.62
CA TYR A 330 -9.03 -4.41 -17.12
C TYR A 330 -9.15 -4.69 -15.61
N VAL A 331 -8.32 -5.60 -15.06
CA VAL A 331 -8.28 -5.87 -13.61
C VAL A 331 -7.66 -4.71 -12.86
N ILE A 332 -6.58 -4.13 -13.39
CA ILE A 332 -5.95 -2.93 -12.82
C ILE A 332 -6.94 -1.77 -12.83
N SER A 333 -7.58 -1.52 -13.97
CA SER A 333 -8.56 -0.44 -14.12
C SER A 333 -9.71 -0.60 -13.12
N ARG A 334 -10.27 -1.80 -13.01
CA ARG A 334 -11.31 -2.12 -12.03
C ARG A 334 -10.82 -1.95 -10.59
N GLY A 335 -9.60 -2.39 -10.28
CA GLY A 335 -8.98 -2.22 -8.97
C GLY A 335 -8.87 -0.75 -8.57
N ILE A 336 -8.43 0.11 -9.49
CA ILE A 336 -8.36 1.56 -9.29
C ILE A 336 -9.77 2.17 -9.11
N GLY A 337 -10.77 1.73 -9.86
CA GLY A 337 -12.15 2.20 -9.67
C GLY A 337 -12.69 1.90 -8.27
N TRP A 338 -12.45 0.69 -7.76
CA TRP A 338 -12.84 0.31 -6.39
C TRP A 338 -12.00 1.01 -5.32
N GLU A 339 -10.73 1.32 -5.59
CA GLU A 339 -9.91 2.17 -4.73
C GLU A 339 -10.50 3.59 -4.65
N GLY A 340 -10.98 4.12 -5.77
CA GLY A 340 -11.70 5.40 -5.78
C GLY A 340 -12.95 5.42 -4.89
N ILE A 341 -13.71 4.31 -4.87
CA ILE A 341 -14.83 4.15 -3.92
C ILE A 341 -14.29 4.12 -2.48
N GLY A 342 -13.15 3.48 -2.24
CA GLY A 342 -12.48 3.48 -0.95
C GLY A 342 -12.10 4.89 -0.51
N ILE A 343 -11.48 5.68 -1.37
CA ILE A 343 -11.13 7.09 -1.09
C ILE A 343 -12.39 7.93 -0.83
N LEU A 344 -13.48 7.67 -1.56
CA LEU A 344 -14.77 8.31 -1.29
C LEU A 344 -15.26 8.01 0.14
N LEU A 345 -15.18 6.75 0.57
CA LEU A 345 -15.54 6.36 1.94
C LEU A 345 -14.62 7.03 2.96
N ASP A 346 -13.32 7.14 2.69
CA ASP A 346 -12.37 7.85 3.55
C ASP A 346 -12.80 9.31 3.77
N GLY A 347 -13.15 10.02 2.71
CA GLY A 347 -13.68 11.37 2.78
C GLY A 347 -15.01 11.45 3.53
N MET A 348 -15.94 10.52 3.26
CA MET A 348 -17.26 10.51 3.93
C MET A 348 -17.13 10.22 5.44
N PHE A 349 -16.26 9.33 5.86
CA PHE A 349 -16.08 9.01 7.27
C PHE A 349 -15.09 9.96 7.98
N GLY A 350 -14.30 10.72 7.22
CA GLY A 350 -13.32 11.67 7.76
C GLY A 350 -12.12 10.98 8.41
N THR A 351 -11.34 10.31 7.61
CA THR A 351 -10.11 9.59 8.02
C THR A 351 -8.87 10.48 8.02
N ALA A 352 -8.99 11.76 7.65
CA ALA A 352 -7.92 12.75 7.47
C ALA A 352 -6.92 12.44 6.33
N ALA A 353 -7.00 11.29 5.69
CA ALA A 353 -6.18 10.90 4.53
C ALA A 353 -6.99 9.95 3.64
N GLY A 354 -6.72 9.94 2.34
CA GLY A 354 -7.24 8.90 1.45
C GLY A 354 -6.49 7.59 1.61
N SER A 355 -7.04 6.52 1.07
CA SER A 355 -6.45 5.19 1.13
C SER A 355 -5.77 4.78 -0.18
N THR A 356 -4.84 3.84 -0.05
CA THR A 356 -4.16 3.13 -1.14
C THR A 356 -3.88 1.69 -0.71
N ILE A 357 -3.31 0.90 -1.58
CA ILE A 357 -2.83 -0.44 -1.23
C ILE A 357 -1.65 -0.30 -0.27
N SER A 358 -1.69 -1.04 0.84
CA SER A 358 -0.71 -0.97 1.91
C SER A 358 0.60 -1.63 1.51
N SER A 359 1.66 -0.83 1.38
CA SER A 359 3.01 -1.28 1.02
C SER A 359 3.60 -2.25 2.05
N GLU A 360 3.38 -1.98 3.34
CA GLU A 360 3.86 -2.79 4.45
C GLU A 360 3.23 -4.20 4.46
N THR A 361 1.97 -4.33 4.08
CA THR A 361 1.32 -5.65 4.01
C THR A 361 1.77 -6.46 2.81
N ILE A 362 2.19 -5.82 1.72
CA ILE A 362 2.84 -6.49 0.60
C ILE A 362 4.21 -7.05 1.02
N GLY A 363 4.98 -6.26 1.77
CA GLY A 363 6.23 -6.72 2.37
C GLY A 363 6.02 -7.94 3.28
N LEU A 364 4.92 -7.97 4.04
CA LEU A 364 4.56 -9.12 4.88
C LEU A 364 4.29 -10.38 4.04
N ILE A 365 3.56 -10.28 2.93
CA ILE A 365 3.36 -11.41 2.00
C ILE A 365 4.71 -11.93 1.50
N GLY A 366 5.60 -11.03 1.09
CA GLY A 366 6.95 -11.40 0.64
C GLY A 366 7.77 -12.11 1.71
N MET A 367 7.65 -11.68 2.97
CA MET A 367 8.38 -12.25 4.10
C MET A 367 7.83 -13.60 4.53
N THR A 368 6.50 -13.73 4.66
CA THR A 368 5.84 -14.94 5.19
C THR A 368 5.54 -15.98 4.13
N ARG A 369 5.67 -15.63 2.85
CA ARG A 369 5.32 -16.50 1.72
C ARG A 369 3.84 -16.95 1.73
N VAL A 370 2.96 -16.12 2.28
CA VAL A 370 1.52 -16.36 2.39
C VAL A 370 0.75 -15.38 1.52
N GLY A 371 0.38 -15.83 0.32
CA GLY A 371 -0.36 -15.02 -0.65
C GLY A 371 -1.89 -15.22 -0.63
N SER A 372 -2.44 -15.87 0.40
CA SER A 372 -3.86 -16.23 0.44
C SER A 372 -4.80 -15.01 0.59
N ARG A 373 -5.76 -14.89 -0.33
CA ARG A 373 -6.82 -13.87 -0.28
C ARG A 373 -7.67 -14.00 0.98
N ARG A 374 -7.95 -15.23 1.41
CA ARG A 374 -8.74 -15.50 2.62
C ARG A 374 -8.10 -14.93 3.88
N VAL A 375 -6.79 -15.01 4.01
CA VAL A 375 -6.05 -14.42 5.13
C VAL A 375 -6.26 -12.92 5.21
N VAL A 376 -6.18 -12.22 4.07
CA VAL A 376 -6.41 -10.77 4.00
C VAL A 376 -7.86 -10.40 4.30
N GLN A 377 -8.83 -11.20 3.86
CA GLN A 377 -10.25 -10.98 4.21
C GLN A 377 -10.50 -11.17 5.72
N ILE A 378 -9.86 -12.13 6.36
CA ILE A 378 -9.90 -12.30 7.82
C ILE A 378 -9.27 -11.09 8.52
N SER A 379 -8.15 -10.57 8.01
CA SER A 379 -7.53 -9.33 8.50
C SER A 379 -8.50 -8.15 8.45
N ALA A 380 -9.25 -8.01 7.36
CA ALA A 380 -10.29 -6.98 7.25
C ALA A 380 -11.39 -7.15 8.30
N GLY A 381 -11.76 -8.39 8.60
CA GLY A 381 -12.66 -8.70 9.72
C GLY A 381 -12.12 -8.21 11.06
N PHE A 382 -10.82 -8.39 11.34
CA PHE A 382 -10.17 -7.83 12.52
C PHE A 382 -10.17 -6.30 12.52
N MET A 383 -9.87 -5.66 11.39
CA MET A 383 -9.88 -4.21 11.26
C MET A 383 -11.25 -3.63 11.62
N ILE A 384 -12.33 -4.20 11.08
CA ILE A 384 -13.69 -3.74 11.35
C ILE A 384 -14.06 -4.03 12.83
N SER A 385 -13.91 -5.25 13.30
CA SER A 385 -14.36 -5.65 14.63
C SER A 385 -13.59 -4.94 15.76
N LEU A 386 -12.26 -4.84 15.64
CA LEU A 386 -11.43 -4.22 16.68
C LEU A 386 -11.48 -2.69 16.63
N SER A 387 -11.79 -2.08 15.47
CA SER A 387 -12.02 -0.63 15.39
C SER A 387 -13.29 -0.20 16.14
N LEU A 388 -14.28 -1.07 16.26
CA LEU A 388 -15.48 -0.81 17.06
C LEU A 388 -15.21 -0.82 18.57
N LEU A 389 -14.15 -1.53 18.99
CA LEU A 389 -13.74 -1.63 20.39
C LEU A 389 -12.73 -0.51 20.70
N GLY A 390 -13.21 0.61 21.22
CA GLY A 390 -12.39 1.80 21.49
C GLY A 390 -11.17 1.53 22.38
N LYS A 391 -11.31 0.66 23.38
CA LYS A 391 -10.20 0.27 24.26
C LYS A 391 -9.06 -0.42 23.50
N PHE A 392 -9.35 -1.20 22.45
CA PHE A 392 -8.32 -1.82 21.62
C PHE A 392 -7.54 -0.77 20.82
N GLY A 393 -8.21 0.23 20.25
CA GLY A 393 -7.54 1.38 19.62
C GLY A 393 -6.57 2.08 20.60
N GLY A 394 -6.99 2.27 21.85
CA GLY A 394 -6.16 2.84 22.91
C GLY A 394 -4.92 1.99 23.26
N ILE A 395 -5.07 0.66 23.34
CA ILE A 395 -3.96 -0.26 23.62
C ILE A 395 -2.89 -0.14 22.52
N PHE A 396 -3.28 -0.22 21.25
CA PHE A 396 -2.32 -0.13 20.15
C PHE A 396 -1.77 1.29 19.95
N ALA A 397 -2.54 2.33 20.27
CA ALA A 397 -2.03 3.71 20.31
C ALA A 397 -0.97 3.91 21.41
N SER A 398 -0.90 3.02 22.41
CA SER A 398 0.16 3.01 23.42
C SER A 398 1.46 2.33 22.96
N MET A 399 1.44 1.62 21.80
CA MET A 399 2.64 0.99 21.25
C MET A 399 3.69 2.06 20.92
N PRO A 400 4.94 1.90 21.36
CA PRO A 400 6.02 2.81 20.99
C PRO A 400 6.23 2.91 19.47
N ILE A 401 6.23 4.12 18.95
CA ILE A 401 6.45 4.39 17.50
C ILE A 401 7.73 3.72 16.95
N PRO A 402 8.87 3.65 17.69
CA PRO A 402 10.06 2.96 17.23
C PRO A 402 9.86 1.48 16.88
N MET A 403 8.91 0.79 17.54
CA MET A 403 8.57 -0.59 17.20
C MET A 403 7.91 -0.68 15.82
N VAL A 404 7.02 0.26 15.51
CA VAL A 404 6.37 0.35 14.20
C VAL A 404 7.39 0.65 13.11
N GLY A 405 8.29 1.63 13.35
CA GLY A 405 9.37 1.97 12.42
C GLY A 405 10.30 0.78 12.12
N ALA A 406 10.61 -0.04 13.13
CA ALA A 406 11.42 -1.23 12.96
C ALA A 406 10.74 -2.28 12.06
N VAL A 407 9.44 -2.51 12.23
CA VAL A 407 8.66 -3.38 11.36
C VAL A 407 8.66 -2.83 9.93
N PHE A 408 8.47 -1.53 9.75
CA PHE A 408 8.48 -0.88 8.44
C PHE A 408 9.82 -1.01 7.72
N CYS A 409 10.96 -0.92 8.43
CA CYS A 409 12.28 -1.17 7.84
C CYS A 409 12.33 -2.52 7.13
N VAL A 410 11.77 -3.56 7.73
CA VAL A 410 11.76 -4.90 7.15
C VAL A 410 10.73 -5.03 6.03
N MET A 411 9.51 -4.51 6.23
CA MET A 411 8.42 -4.64 5.25
C MET A 411 8.71 -3.88 3.95
N PHE A 412 9.20 -2.64 4.05
CA PHE A 412 9.52 -1.84 2.87
C PHE A 412 10.75 -2.38 2.12
N ALA A 413 11.70 -2.98 2.84
CA ALA A 413 12.80 -3.70 2.21
C ALA A 413 12.31 -4.89 1.38
N TYR A 414 11.34 -5.67 1.89
CA TYR A 414 10.74 -6.78 1.12
C TYR A 414 9.95 -6.29 -0.11
N LEU A 415 9.25 -5.16 -0.01
CA LEU A 415 8.60 -4.56 -1.18
C LEU A 415 9.63 -4.12 -2.23
N GLY A 416 10.70 -3.44 -1.80
CA GLY A 416 11.82 -3.09 -2.69
C GLY A 416 12.45 -4.33 -3.34
N ALA A 417 12.65 -5.40 -2.57
CA ALA A 417 13.17 -6.67 -3.07
C ALA A 417 12.24 -7.33 -4.11
N ALA A 418 10.91 -7.20 -3.97
CA ALA A 418 9.96 -7.66 -4.98
C ALA A 418 10.14 -6.91 -6.33
N GLY A 419 10.42 -5.60 -6.28
CA GLY A 419 10.78 -4.82 -7.45
C GLY A 419 12.09 -5.27 -8.09
N ILE A 420 13.15 -5.48 -7.29
CA ILE A 420 14.43 -6.03 -7.75
C ILE A 420 14.22 -7.41 -8.40
N SER A 421 13.43 -8.28 -7.78
CA SER A 421 13.09 -9.59 -8.34
C SER A 421 12.36 -9.49 -9.69
N SER A 422 11.62 -8.41 -9.91
CA SER A 422 10.89 -8.18 -11.18
C SER A 422 11.81 -7.78 -12.33
N LEU A 423 13.04 -7.34 -12.05
CA LEU A 423 14.04 -7.02 -13.08
C LEU A 423 14.47 -8.25 -13.90
N GLN A 424 14.31 -9.48 -13.41
CA GLN A 424 14.62 -10.70 -14.15
C GLN A 424 13.81 -10.86 -15.45
N PHE A 425 12.67 -10.19 -15.56
CA PHE A 425 11.85 -10.21 -16.79
C PHE A 425 12.38 -9.26 -17.87
N CYS A 426 13.27 -8.34 -17.50
CA CYS A 426 13.91 -7.39 -18.39
C CYS A 426 15.25 -7.93 -18.88
N ASN A 427 15.63 -7.60 -20.11
CA ASN A 427 16.98 -7.89 -20.58
C ASN A 427 17.97 -6.88 -19.96
N MET A 428 18.58 -7.27 -18.83
CA MET A 428 19.54 -6.43 -18.11
C MET A 428 20.93 -6.37 -18.77
N ASN A 429 21.15 -7.09 -19.89
CA ASN A 429 22.39 -6.98 -20.67
C ASN A 429 22.36 -5.79 -21.64
N LEU A 430 21.21 -5.14 -21.81
CA LEU A 430 21.07 -3.97 -22.66
C LEU A 430 21.39 -2.69 -21.88
N GLN A 431 22.37 -1.94 -22.36
CA GLN A 431 22.76 -0.64 -21.81
C GLN A 431 21.55 0.32 -21.65
N ARG A 432 20.62 0.28 -22.61
CA ARG A 432 19.38 1.05 -22.56
C ARG A 432 18.56 0.78 -21.30
N ASN A 433 18.28 -0.49 -21.00
CA ASN A 433 17.45 -0.87 -19.87
C ASN A 433 18.15 -0.54 -18.54
N ILE A 434 19.45 -0.81 -18.45
CA ILE A 434 20.27 -0.45 -17.28
C ILE A 434 20.19 1.05 -17.02
N PHE A 435 20.35 1.86 -18.10
CA PHE A 435 20.30 3.31 -18.00
C PHE A 435 18.90 3.79 -17.55
N ILE A 436 17.83 3.30 -18.18
CA ILE A 436 16.45 3.70 -17.80
C ILE A 436 16.20 3.42 -16.33
N ILE A 437 16.51 2.21 -15.86
CA ILE A 437 16.28 1.82 -14.46
C ILE A 437 17.13 2.65 -13.52
N GLY A 438 18.45 2.74 -13.76
CA GLY A 438 19.36 3.48 -12.90
C GLY A 438 19.02 4.97 -12.82
N PHE A 439 18.79 5.59 -13.99
CA PHE A 439 18.49 7.02 -14.06
C PHE A 439 17.13 7.35 -13.42
N SER A 440 16.09 6.57 -13.70
CA SER A 440 14.75 6.81 -13.13
C SER A 440 14.74 6.64 -11.59
N VAL A 441 15.45 5.62 -11.08
CA VAL A 441 15.59 5.41 -9.62
C VAL A 441 16.37 6.56 -8.98
N PHE A 442 17.48 6.99 -9.57
CA PHE A 442 18.26 8.11 -9.04
C PHE A 442 17.44 9.40 -8.98
N MET A 443 16.75 9.74 -10.07
CA MET A 443 15.92 10.95 -10.14
C MET A 443 14.72 10.90 -9.19
N ALA A 444 14.18 9.71 -8.93
CA ALA A 444 13.07 9.49 -8.01
C ALA A 444 13.42 9.80 -6.54
N PHE A 445 14.69 9.77 -6.17
CA PHE A 445 15.15 10.23 -4.86
C PHE A 445 15.64 11.69 -4.91
N SER A 446 16.34 12.07 -5.98
CA SER A 446 16.97 13.38 -6.10
C SER A 446 15.94 14.50 -6.25
N VAL A 447 14.91 14.33 -7.09
CA VAL A 447 13.90 15.39 -7.33
C VAL A 447 13.04 15.66 -6.10
N PRO A 448 12.41 14.66 -5.45
CA PRO A 448 11.63 14.89 -4.24
C PRO A 448 12.47 15.47 -3.10
N GLN A 449 13.73 15.07 -2.97
CA GLN A 449 14.64 15.63 -1.97
C GLN A 449 14.89 17.12 -2.21
N TYR A 450 15.08 17.55 -3.46
CA TYR A 450 15.21 18.95 -3.81
C TYR A 450 13.95 19.75 -3.44
N PHE A 451 12.75 19.23 -3.80
CA PHE A 451 11.49 19.89 -3.48
C PHE A 451 11.28 20.02 -1.98
N LYS A 452 11.61 18.98 -1.21
CA LYS A 452 11.52 18.97 0.25
C LYS A 452 12.48 19.99 0.89
N GLN A 453 13.74 19.99 0.48
CA GLN A 453 14.74 20.92 1.01
C GLN A 453 14.38 22.38 0.67
N TYR A 454 13.93 22.62 -0.56
CA TYR A 454 13.52 23.96 -0.98
C TYR A 454 12.34 24.46 -0.14
N THR A 455 11.32 23.62 0.05
CA THR A 455 10.15 23.97 0.86
C THR A 455 10.53 24.29 2.32
N LEU A 456 11.44 23.50 2.90
CA LEU A 456 11.92 23.75 4.27
C LEU A 456 12.71 25.07 4.40
N THR A 457 13.42 25.47 3.34
CA THR A 457 14.27 26.68 3.36
C THR A 457 13.49 27.93 2.98
N ALA A 458 12.64 27.86 1.96
CA ALA A 458 11.93 29.00 1.40
C ALA A 458 10.54 29.24 2.02
N GLY A 459 10.01 28.24 2.76
CA GLY A 459 8.64 28.29 3.30
C GLY A 459 7.54 28.02 2.26
N HIS A 460 7.92 27.83 1.00
CA HIS A 460 7.01 27.47 -0.11
C HIS A 460 7.70 26.50 -1.07
N GLY A 461 6.92 25.80 -1.90
CA GLY A 461 7.48 24.90 -2.91
C GLY A 461 8.23 25.63 -4.03
N PRO A 462 9.09 24.92 -4.81
CA PRO A 462 9.82 25.48 -5.94
C PRO A 462 8.93 26.09 -7.01
N SER A 463 7.74 25.50 -7.27
CA SER A 463 6.73 26.11 -8.13
C SER A 463 6.00 27.19 -7.35
N HIS A 464 6.17 28.46 -7.78
CA HIS A 464 5.58 29.62 -7.12
C HIS A 464 5.12 30.63 -8.17
N SER A 465 3.98 30.37 -8.81
CA SER A 465 3.34 31.22 -9.79
C SER A 465 2.07 31.88 -9.19
N ARG A 466 1.43 32.76 -9.95
CA ARG A 466 0.13 33.34 -9.55
C ARG A 466 -1.02 32.34 -9.52
N ALA A 467 -0.87 31.18 -10.16
CA ALA A 467 -1.88 30.12 -10.19
C ALA A 467 -1.63 29.12 -9.06
N HIS A 468 -2.22 29.32 -7.90
CA HIS A 468 -2.01 28.49 -6.69
C HIS A 468 -2.28 27.01 -6.98
N TRP A 469 -3.41 26.69 -7.63
CA TRP A 469 -3.77 25.32 -8.00
C TRP A 469 -2.69 24.60 -8.84
N PHE A 470 -2.03 25.32 -9.75
CA PHE A 470 -0.94 24.75 -10.57
C PHE A 470 0.31 24.49 -9.73
N ASN A 471 0.65 25.41 -8.82
CA ASN A 471 1.78 25.26 -7.92
C ASN A 471 1.61 24.03 -7.03
N ASP A 472 0.41 23.82 -6.49
CA ASP A 472 0.12 22.70 -5.59
C ASP A 472 0.22 21.36 -6.34
N ILE A 473 -0.33 21.26 -7.55
CA ILE A 473 -0.18 20.06 -8.38
C ILE A 473 1.30 19.74 -8.63
N ILE A 474 2.07 20.72 -9.10
CA ILE A 474 3.48 20.51 -9.42
C ILE A 474 4.28 20.16 -8.16
N ASN A 475 4.14 20.93 -7.09
CA ASN A 475 4.88 20.71 -5.85
C ASN A 475 4.59 19.34 -5.25
N VAL A 476 3.34 18.88 -5.24
CA VAL A 476 2.96 17.57 -4.70
C VAL A 476 3.41 16.45 -5.63
N MET A 477 3.19 16.54 -6.94
CA MET A 477 3.59 15.50 -7.89
C MET A 477 5.11 15.30 -7.90
N PHE A 478 5.90 16.38 -7.91
CA PHE A 478 7.36 16.29 -7.93
C PHE A 478 7.97 15.98 -6.56
N SER A 479 7.19 16.06 -5.49
CA SER A 479 7.57 15.54 -4.17
C SER A 479 7.32 14.03 -4.01
N SER A 480 6.62 13.39 -4.95
CA SER A 480 6.34 11.95 -4.91
C SER A 480 7.37 11.15 -5.71
N SER A 481 8.15 10.32 -5.02
CA SER A 481 9.14 9.43 -5.65
C SER A 481 8.51 8.45 -6.65
N ALA A 482 7.31 7.95 -6.35
CA ALA A 482 6.57 7.03 -7.21
C ALA A 482 6.17 7.69 -8.54
N VAL A 483 5.71 8.93 -8.50
CA VAL A 483 5.35 9.71 -9.69
C VAL A 483 6.59 9.95 -10.57
N ILE A 484 7.69 10.38 -9.97
CA ILE A 484 8.93 10.70 -10.70
C ILE A 484 9.49 9.46 -11.37
N VAL A 485 9.61 8.34 -10.67
CA VAL A 485 10.16 7.11 -11.28
C VAL A 485 9.32 6.64 -12.45
N MET A 486 7.99 6.59 -12.28
CA MET A 486 7.10 6.13 -13.35
C MET A 486 7.12 7.07 -14.55
N MET A 487 7.07 8.38 -14.33
CA MET A 487 7.08 9.38 -15.39
C MET A 487 8.37 9.30 -16.21
N ILE A 488 9.53 9.24 -15.56
CA ILE A 488 10.83 9.18 -16.24
C ILE A 488 11.02 7.83 -16.93
N ALA A 489 10.77 6.73 -16.23
CA ALA A 489 10.93 5.39 -16.79
C ALA A 489 10.00 5.17 -17.98
N ALA A 490 8.72 5.56 -17.89
CA ALA A 490 7.76 5.43 -18.97
C ALA A 490 8.15 6.30 -20.19
N THR A 491 8.55 7.55 -19.96
CA THR A 491 8.99 8.45 -21.03
C THR A 491 10.21 7.88 -21.77
N LEU A 492 11.23 7.45 -21.05
CA LEU A 492 12.43 6.87 -21.63
C LEU A 492 12.15 5.53 -22.33
N ASP A 493 11.29 4.69 -21.74
CA ASP A 493 10.94 3.40 -22.33
C ASP A 493 10.14 3.53 -23.62
N GLN A 494 9.30 4.56 -23.75
CA GLN A 494 8.55 4.83 -24.99
C GLN A 494 9.38 5.56 -26.06
N THR A 495 10.34 6.40 -25.68
CA THR A 495 11.14 7.20 -26.61
C THR A 495 12.39 6.47 -27.12
N LEU A 496 13.03 5.66 -26.29
CA LEU A 496 14.20 4.88 -26.66
C LEU A 496 13.77 3.55 -27.29
N LYS A 497 14.12 3.33 -28.54
CA LYS A 497 13.76 2.14 -29.34
C LYS A 497 14.31 0.86 -28.72
N ALA A 498 13.44 -0.16 -28.57
CA ALA A 498 13.80 -1.52 -28.17
C ALA A 498 12.77 -2.52 -28.67
N SER A 499 13.16 -3.80 -28.78
CA SER A 499 12.23 -4.87 -29.13
C SER A 499 11.29 -5.19 -27.95
N ARG A 500 10.12 -5.79 -28.22
CA ARG A 500 9.20 -6.26 -27.16
C ARG A 500 9.88 -7.24 -26.20
N LYS A 501 10.78 -8.08 -26.72
CA LYS A 501 11.59 -9.02 -25.91
C LYS A 501 12.49 -8.26 -24.93
N ASP A 502 13.18 -7.25 -25.39
CA ASP A 502 14.14 -6.51 -24.59
C ASP A 502 13.48 -5.67 -23.49
N ARG A 503 12.25 -5.22 -23.73
CA ARG A 503 11.41 -4.52 -22.74
C ARG A 503 10.76 -5.45 -21.70
N GLY A 504 10.94 -6.78 -21.83
CA GLY A 504 10.33 -7.77 -20.93
C GLY A 504 8.86 -8.08 -21.23
N LEU A 505 8.29 -7.54 -22.30
CA LEU A 505 6.87 -7.71 -22.63
C LEU A 505 6.52 -9.15 -23.05
N LEU A 506 7.48 -9.94 -23.57
CA LEU A 506 7.21 -11.33 -23.97
C LEU A 506 6.75 -12.22 -22.81
N TRP A 507 7.22 -11.95 -21.60
CA TRP A 507 6.74 -12.69 -20.44
C TRP A 507 5.27 -12.36 -20.12
N TRP A 508 4.87 -11.10 -20.29
CA TRP A 508 3.47 -10.70 -20.16
C TRP A 508 2.63 -11.15 -21.35
N ASP A 509 3.20 -11.18 -22.55
CA ASP A 509 2.54 -11.69 -23.75
C ASP A 509 2.18 -13.20 -23.60
N LYS A 510 2.92 -13.97 -22.79
CA LYS A 510 2.56 -15.34 -22.41
C LYS A 510 1.15 -15.43 -21.81
N PHE A 511 0.68 -14.35 -21.18
CA PHE A 511 -0.65 -14.21 -20.60
C PHE A 511 -1.55 -13.24 -21.40
N SER A 512 -1.18 -12.91 -22.63
CA SER A 512 -1.89 -11.89 -23.46
C SER A 512 -3.28 -12.34 -23.90
N THR A 513 -3.56 -13.64 -23.93
CA THR A 513 -4.89 -14.19 -24.15
C THR A 513 -5.74 -14.13 -22.88
N PHE A 514 -5.72 -13.00 -22.22
CA PHE A 514 -6.31 -12.80 -20.90
C PHE A 514 -7.80 -13.11 -20.81
N GLY A 515 -8.54 -12.96 -21.90
CA GLY A 515 -9.96 -13.33 -21.95
C GLY A 515 -10.21 -14.83 -22.03
N SER A 516 -9.24 -15.62 -22.50
CA SER A 516 -9.36 -17.07 -22.73
C SER A 516 -8.45 -17.92 -21.86
N ASP A 517 -7.46 -17.34 -21.17
CA ASP A 517 -6.59 -18.10 -20.27
C ASP A 517 -7.35 -18.47 -18.98
N PRO A 518 -7.59 -19.79 -18.73
CA PRO A 518 -8.32 -20.23 -17.54
C PRO A 518 -7.65 -19.81 -16.23
N ARG A 519 -6.33 -19.59 -16.19
CA ARG A 519 -5.60 -19.12 -15.00
C ARG A 519 -5.99 -17.69 -14.63
N ASN A 520 -6.18 -16.81 -15.61
CA ASN A 520 -6.65 -15.45 -15.36
C ASN A 520 -8.10 -15.45 -14.88
N LEU A 521 -8.96 -16.28 -15.46
CA LEU A 521 -10.34 -16.41 -15.01
C LEU A 521 -10.41 -16.93 -13.57
N GLU A 522 -9.57 -17.89 -13.20
CA GLU A 522 -9.51 -18.43 -11.84
C GLU A 522 -9.20 -17.34 -10.80
N PHE A 523 -8.21 -16.48 -11.07
CA PHE A 523 -7.77 -15.48 -10.10
C PHE A 523 -8.67 -14.23 -10.07
N TYR A 524 -9.14 -13.77 -11.22
CA TYR A 524 -9.74 -12.45 -11.38
C TYR A 524 -11.23 -12.42 -11.68
N LYS A 525 -11.89 -13.61 -11.86
CA LYS A 525 -13.33 -13.70 -12.08
C LYS A 525 -14.11 -13.14 -10.89
N LEU A 526 -15.02 -12.20 -11.14
CA LEU A 526 -15.87 -11.61 -10.11
C LEU A 526 -16.97 -12.60 -9.65
N PRO A 527 -17.37 -12.53 -8.37
CA PRO A 527 -18.53 -13.27 -7.88
C PRO A 527 -19.81 -12.78 -8.54
N MET A 528 -20.90 -13.57 -8.43
CA MET A 528 -22.26 -13.21 -8.88
C MET A 528 -22.38 -12.83 -10.37
N GLY A 529 -21.44 -13.24 -11.23
CA GLY A 529 -21.50 -12.93 -12.66
C GLY A 529 -21.24 -11.46 -13.03
N LEU A 530 -20.69 -10.66 -12.11
CA LEU A 530 -20.39 -9.24 -12.31
C LEU A 530 -19.34 -8.96 -13.39
N ASN A 531 -18.65 -10.00 -13.90
CA ASN A 531 -17.76 -9.86 -15.06
C ASN A 531 -18.43 -9.24 -16.29
N LYS A 532 -19.76 -9.33 -16.40
CA LYS A 532 -20.51 -8.70 -17.51
C LYS A 532 -20.35 -7.18 -17.57
N PHE A 533 -20.12 -6.53 -16.42
CA PHE A 533 -19.92 -5.09 -16.33
C PHE A 533 -18.46 -4.67 -16.60
N PHE A 534 -17.53 -5.59 -16.52
CA PHE A 534 -16.10 -5.37 -16.72
C PHE A 534 -15.56 -6.41 -17.72
N PRO A 535 -15.94 -6.31 -19.00
CA PRO A 535 -15.48 -7.28 -20.00
C PRO A 535 -13.96 -7.18 -20.14
N PRO A 536 -13.27 -8.30 -20.36
CA PRO A 536 -11.86 -8.29 -20.71
C PRO A 536 -11.69 -7.57 -22.04
N THR A 537 -10.95 -6.47 -22.03
CA THR A 537 -10.64 -5.65 -23.21
C THR A 537 -9.29 -6.00 -23.77
#